data_88929c78128e56354d644cd4a1c3cfe2
#
_entry.id   88929c78128e56354d644cd4a1c3cfe2
#
_cell.length_a   1.000
_cell.length_b   1.000
_cell.length_c   1.000
_cell.angle_alpha   90.00
_cell.angle_beta   90.00
_cell.angle_gamma   90.00
#
_symmetry.space_group_name_H-M   'P 1'
#
loop_
_entity.id
_entity.type
_entity.pdbx_description
1 polymer ?
#
loop_
_entity_poly.entity_id
_entity_poly.type
_entity_poly.pdbx_seq_one_letter_code
_entity_poly.pdbx_strand_id
1 'polypeptide(L)'
;TSFFGMKTTTERITKERVFGILSFIIDNQPFELNVYQGESAGEEDVDTNYLFLPFLDESNGLTTYGGGRYIDLYVPVGDTLIIDFNQAYNPFCAYNDKYSCPIVPRENYIPLNVTAGVKSFKNY
;
A
#
# COMPACT_ATOMS: atom_id res chain seq x y z
N THR A 1 6.64 -8.45 16.04
CA THR A 1 7.44 -7.92 14.92
C THR A 1 7.93 -6.52 15.23
N SER A 2 9.18 -6.26 14.95
CA SER A 2 9.81 -4.97 15.24
C SER A 2 9.39 -3.90 14.24
N PHE A 3 9.34 -2.65 14.73
CA PHE A 3 9.16 -1.51 13.83
C PHE A 3 10.44 -1.23 13.06
N PHE A 4 10.29 -0.75 11.85
CA PHE A 4 11.40 -0.33 10.99
C PHE A 4 11.08 1.03 10.38
N GLY A 5 12.09 1.71 9.83
CA GLY A 5 11.92 2.97 9.13
C GLY A 5 11.48 2.75 7.69
N MET A 6 10.27 3.18 7.34
CA MET A 6 9.79 3.17 5.97
C MET A 6 10.14 4.51 5.33
N LYS A 7 10.85 4.45 4.21
CA LYS A 7 11.24 5.67 3.47
C LYS A 7 10.02 6.34 2.85
N THR A 8 10.10 7.66 2.75
CA THR A 8 9.10 8.47 2.06
C THR A 8 9.75 9.20 0.88
N THR A 9 8.94 9.91 0.13
CA THR A 9 9.42 10.71 -1.02
C THR A 9 10.21 11.95 -0.58
N THR A 10 10.28 12.22 0.71
CA THR A 10 11.09 13.29 1.30
C THR A 10 12.11 12.68 2.27
N GLU A 11 12.76 13.49 3.11
CA GLU A 11 13.67 12.98 4.13
C GLU A 11 12.96 12.34 5.32
N ARG A 12 11.66 12.54 5.45
CA ARG A 12 10.88 11.96 6.54
C ARG A 12 10.86 10.44 6.46
N ILE A 13 10.95 9.80 7.61
CA ILE A 13 10.84 8.35 7.74
C ILE A 13 9.69 8.05 8.68
N THR A 14 8.80 7.15 8.28
CA THR A 14 7.72 6.67 9.16
C THR A 14 8.13 5.34 9.77
N LYS A 15 7.67 5.10 11.00
CA LYS A 15 7.92 3.81 11.66
C LYS A 15 6.73 2.90 11.44
N GLU A 16 7.00 1.78 10.80
CA GLU A 16 6.00 0.78 10.44
C GLU A 16 6.47 -0.59 10.88
N ARG A 17 5.52 -1.51 11.04
CA ARG A 17 5.84 -2.92 11.23
C ARG A 17 5.04 -3.75 10.24
N VAL A 18 5.54 -4.92 9.90
CA VAL A 18 4.75 -5.89 9.14
C VAL A 18 3.73 -6.49 10.10
N PHE A 19 2.47 -6.13 9.93
CA PHE A 19 1.37 -6.68 10.72
C PHE A 19 1.14 -8.15 10.37
N GLY A 20 1.22 -8.48 9.09
CA GLY A 20 1.03 -9.82 8.59
C GLY A 20 1.31 -9.90 7.11
N ILE A 21 1.27 -11.11 6.59
CA ILE A 21 1.43 -11.40 5.16
C ILE A 21 0.07 -11.80 4.61
N LEU A 22 -0.38 -11.07 3.60
CA LEU A 22 -1.64 -11.36 2.92
C LEU A 22 -1.35 -12.27 1.73
N SER A 23 -1.91 -13.49 1.77
CA SER A 23 -1.77 -14.46 0.68
C SER A 23 -3.07 -14.54 -0.10
N PHE A 24 -2.99 -14.48 -1.42
CA PHE A 24 -4.17 -14.51 -2.28
C PHE A 24 -3.82 -15.09 -3.65
N ILE A 25 -4.84 -15.38 -4.45
CA ILE A 25 -4.69 -15.98 -5.78
C ILE A 25 -5.36 -15.05 -6.81
N ILE A 26 -4.63 -14.74 -7.88
CA ILE A 26 -5.17 -14.05 -9.06
C ILE A 26 -4.79 -14.88 -10.27
N ASP A 27 -5.76 -15.18 -11.13
CA ASP A 27 -5.56 -15.97 -12.37
C ASP A 27 -4.79 -17.29 -12.11
N ASN A 28 -5.18 -17.99 -11.05
CA ASN A 28 -4.57 -19.25 -10.61
C ASN A 28 -3.11 -19.14 -10.16
N GLN A 29 -2.61 -17.93 -9.93
CA GLN A 29 -1.26 -17.71 -9.43
C GLN A 29 -1.30 -17.19 -7.99
N PRO A 30 -0.45 -17.72 -7.09
CA PRO A 30 -0.39 -17.25 -5.72
C PRO A 30 0.48 -15.99 -5.61
N PHE A 31 0.04 -15.08 -4.76
CA PHE A 31 0.78 -13.86 -4.44
C PHE A 31 0.77 -13.62 -2.95
N GLU A 32 1.80 -12.92 -2.48
CA GLU A 32 1.91 -12.49 -1.09
C GLU A 32 2.29 -11.03 -1.03
N LEU A 33 1.63 -10.28 -0.16
CA LEU A 33 1.98 -8.89 0.11
C LEU A 33 2.07 -8.69 1.61
N ASN A 34 3.02 -7.86 2.04
CA ASN A 34 3.08 -7.43 3.44
C ASN A 34 1.99 -6.39 3.69
N VAL A 35 1.33 -6.51 4.83
CA VAL A 35 0.39 -5.51 5.34
C VAL A 35 1.05 -4.83 6.52
N TYR A 36 1.05 -3.50 6.53
CA TYR A 36 1.80 -2.70 7.51
C TYR A 36 0.89 -2.02 8.51
N GLN A 37 1.43 -1.80 9.71
CA GLN A 37 0.79 -1.01 10.75
C GLN A 37 1.81 -0.01 11.30
N GLY A 38 1.41 1.26 11.37
CA GLY A 38 2.28 2.32 11.85
C GLY A 38 2.44 2.31 13.37
N GLU A 39 3.56 2.84 13.84
CA GLU A 39 3.83 3.01 15.27
C GLU A 39 2.79 3.90 15.94
N SER A 40 2.21 4.86 15.19
CA SER A 40 1.17 5.76 15.70
C SER A 40 -0.18 5.10 15.89
N ALA A 41 -0.37 3.85 15.49
CA ALA A 41 -1.63 3.15 15.71
C ALA A 41 -1.96 3.10 17.20
N GLY A 42 -3.15 3.54 17.57
CA GLY A 42 -3.57 3.61 18.97
C GLY A 42 -3.33 4.95 19.65
N GLU A 43 -2.68 5.89 18.97
CA GLU A 43 -2.58 7.27 19.47
C GLU A 43 -3.92 7.99 19.25
N GLU A 44 -4.08 9.14 19.93
CA GLU A 44 -5.26 9.97 19.74
C GLU A 44 -5.43 10.30 18.26
N ASP A 45 -6.67 10.18 17.75
CA ASP A 45 -7.05 10.41 16.36
C ASP A 45 -6.52 9.39 15.35
N VAL A 46 -5.87 8.32 15.80
CA VAL A 46 -5.42 7.22 14.93
C VAL A 46 -6.17 5.94 15.28
N ASP A 47 -6.82 5.35 14.29
CA ASP A 47 -7.55 4.10 14.47
C ASP A 47 -6.56 2.93 14.70
N THR A 48 -6.70 2.25 15.85
CA THR A 48 -5.85 1.09 16.18
C THR A 48 -6.06 -0.09 15.26
N ASN A 49 -7.19 -0.12 14.54
CA ASN A 49 -7.52 -1.19 13.62
C ASN A 49 -7.08 -0.93 12.19
N TYR A 50 -6.55 0.26 11.92
CA TYR A 50 -6.12 0.63 10.58
C TYR A 50 -4.86 -0.10 10.17
N LEU A 51 -4.87 -0.63 8.94
CA LEU A 51 -3.74 -1.28 8.31
C LEU A 51 -3.48 -0.65 6.96
N PHE A 52 -2.23 -0.66 6.53
CA PHE A 52 -1.78 -0.03 5.30
C PHE A 52 -1.24 -1.08 4.34
N LEU A 53 -1.79 -1.10 3.13
CA LEU A 53 -1.35 -2.01 2.07
C LEU A 53 -0.88 -1.19 0.87
N PRO A 54 0.40 -0.80 0.81
CA PRO A 54 0.96 -0.22 -0.39
C PRO A 54 1.37 -1.32 -1.35
N PHE A 55 1.19 -1.12 -2.66
CA PHE A 55 1.61 -2.13 -3.64
C PHE A 55 2.09 -1.49 -4.93
N LEU A 56 2.97 -2.21 -5.61
CA LEU A 56 3.41 -1.95 -6.97
C LEU A 56 2.83 -3.02 -7.88
N ASP A 57 2.61 -2.69 -9.12
CA ASP A 57 2.23 -3.65 -10.16
C ASP A 57 2.74 -3.19 -11.52
N GLU A 58 2.48 -3.97 -12.56
CA GLU A 58 3.01 -3.68 -13.89
C GLU A 58 2.35 -2.48 -14.58
N SER A 59 1.23 -1.97 -14.04
CA SER A 59 0.57 -0.78 -14.58
C SER A 59 1.24 0.53 -14.21
N ASN A 60 2.12 0.53 -13.17
CA ASN A 60 2.73 1.76 -12.65
C ASN A 60 3.60 2.42 -13.69
N GLY A 61 3.42 3.74 -13.87
CA GLY A 61 4.14 4.51 -14.88
C GLY A 61 3.54 4.40 -16.28
N LEU A 62 2.54 3.55 -16.47
CA LEU A 62 1.81 3.40 -17.74
C LEU A 62 0.39 3.96 -17.62
N THR A 63 -0.49 3.25 -16.95
CA THR A 63 -1.87 3.67 -16.73
C THR A 63 -2.15 4.12 -15.31
N THR A 64 -1.23 3.86 -14.39
CA THR A 64 -1.34 4.26 -12.99
C THR A 64 -0.07 5.01 -12.57
N TYR A 65 -0.14 5.67 -11.40
CA TYR A 65 0.97 6.43 -10.86
C TYR A 65 2.23 5.55 -10.69
N GLY A 66 3.39 6.09 -11.11
CA GLY A 66 4.65 5.32 -11.11
C GLY A 66 5.13 4.88 -9.73
N GLY A 67 4.78 5.59 -8.68
CA GLY A 67 5.15 5.25 -7.30
C GLY A 67 4.29 4.18 -6.65
N GLY A 68 3.31 3.65 -7.37
CA GLY A 68 2.40 2.64 -6.83
C GLY A 68 1.11 3.22 -6.26
N ARG A 69 0.33 2.35 -5.65
CA ARG A 69 -0.98 2.72 -5.09
C ARG A 69 -1.14 2.14 -3.70
N TYR A 70 -2.13 2.64 -2.97
CA TYR A 70 -2.40 2.25 -1.60
C TYR A 70 -3.80 1.68 -1.46
N ILE A 71 -3.97 0.75 -0.55
CA ILE A 71 -5.27 0.25 -0.11
C ILE A 71 -5.31 0.33 1.40
N ASP A 72 -6.40 0.87 1.95
CA ASP A 72 -6.66 0.86 3.38
C ASP A 72 -7.37 -0.43 3.75
N LEU A 73 -6.91 -1.07 4.82
CA LEU A 73 -7.49 -2.27 5.37
C LEU A 73 -7.71 -2.07 6.87
N TYR A 74 -8.41 -3.01 7.47
CA TYR A 74 -8.66 -2.99 8.91
C TYR A 74 -8.43 -4.38 9.47
N VAL A 75 -7.97 -4.43 10.72
CA VAL A 75 -7.68 -5.69 11.41
C VAL A 75 -8.93 -6.57 11.38
N PRO A 76 -8.84 -7.79 10.81
CA PRO A 76 -9.99 -8.68 10.73
C PRO A 76 -10.31 -9.32 12.08
N VAL A 77 -11.55 -9.79 12.23
CA VAL A 77 -11.94 -10.56 13.41
C VAL A 77 -11.28 -11.95 13.41
N GLY A 78 -11.08 -12.51 12.23
CA GLY A 78 -10.39 -13.80 12.06
C GLY A 78 -9.08 -13.65 11.34
N ASP A 79 -8.72 -14.62 10.53
CA ASP A 79 -7.48 -14.68 9.77
C ASP A 79 -7.65 -14.38 8.27
N THR A 80 -8.83 -13.92 7.87
CA THR A 80 -9.16 -13.65 6.48
C THR A 80 -9.54 -12.19 6.29
N LEU A 81 -8.97 -11.55 5.27
CA LEU A 81 -9.29 -10.21 4.83
C LEU A 81 -9.87 -10.25 3.42
N ILE A 82 -10.74 -9.29 3.12
CA ILE A 82 -11.18 -9.05 1.75
C ILE A 82 -10.31 -7.94 1.19
N ILE A 83 -9.62 -8.23 0.08
CA ILE A 83 -8.85 -7.23 -0.65
C ILE A 83 -9.62 -6.89 -1.92
N ASP A 84 -9.93 -5.61 -2.09
CA ASP A 84 -10.64 -5.10 -3.27
C ASP A 84 -9.77 -4.07 -3.97
N PHE A 85 -9.17 -4.45 -5.09
CA PHE A 85 -8.29 -3.55 -5.83
C PHE A 85 -9.02 -2.34 -6.42
N ASN A 86 -10.34 -2.37 -6.52
CA ASN A 86 -11.11 -1.19 -6.90
C ASN A 86 -11.03 -0.08 -5.84
N GLN A 87 -10.64 -0.41 -4.63
CA GLN A 87 -10.44 0.56 -3.54
C GLN A 87 -9.05 1.19 -3.55
N ALA A 88 -8.17 0.79 -4.48
CA ALA A 88 -6.83 1.36 -4.57
C ALA A 88 -6.89 2.85 -4.90
N TYR A 89 -6.10 3.65 -4.18
CA TYR A 89 -6.04 5.09 -4.37
C TYR A 89 -4.58 5.56 -4.51
N ASN A 90 -4.42 6.78 -5.04
CA ASN A 90 -3.11 7.35 -5.26
C ASN A 90 -2.56 7.99 -3.98
N PRO A 91 -1.23 7.88 -3.74
CA PRO A 91 -0.58 8.77 -2.78
C PRO A 91 -0.81 10.22 -3.19
N PHE A 92 -0.84 11.14 -2.23
CA PHE A 92 -0.98 12.57 -2.55
C PHE A 92 0.13 13.07 -3.47
N CYS A 93 1.29 12.44 -3.45
CA CYS A 93 2.42 12.76 -4.32
C CYS A 93 2.10 12.59 -5.80
N ALA A 94 1.11 11.78 -6.15
CA ALA A 94 0.65 11.64 -7.53
C ALA A 94 0.05 12.94 -8.06
N TYR A 95 -0.45 13.80 -7.17
CA TYR A 95 -1.09 15.07 -7.50
C TYR A 95 -0.19 16.27 -7.24
N ASN A 96 0.75 16.17 -6.31
CA ASN A 96 1.64 17.26 -5.93
C ASN A 96 2.91 16.72 -5.28
N ASP A 97 4.07 16.99 -5.88
CA ASP A 97 5.38 16.51 -5.43
C ASP A 97 5.77 17.00 -4.04
N LYS A 98 5.09 18.01 -3.51
CA LYS A 98 5.40 18.58 -2.18
C LYS A 98 4.99 17.67 -1.04
N TYR A 99 4.09 16.70 -1.28
CA TYR A 99 3.67 15.78 -0.23
C TYR A 99 4.76 14.76 0.08
N SER A 100 4.81 14.35 1.34
CA SER A 100 5.70 13.29 1.82
C SER A 100 4.90 12.01 1.93
N CYS A 101 5.17 11.06 1.04
CA CYS A 101 4.40 9.84 0.93
C CYS A 101 5.30 8.62 1.12
N PRO A 102 4.84 7.60 1.86
CA PRO A 102 5.59 6.36 1.99
C PRO A 102 5.90 5.74 0.62
N ILE A 103 7.14 5.30 0.45
CA ILE A 103 7.59 4.60 -0.75
C ILE A 103 7.25 3.13 -0.60
N VAL A 104 6.58 2.56 -1.61
CA VAL A 104 6.19 1.15 -1.58
C VAL A 104 7.45 0.28 -1.54
N PRO A 105 7.58 -0.60 -0.53
CA PRO A 105 8.70 -1.55 -0.49
C PRO A 105 8.67 -2.50 -1.70
N ARG A 106 9.84 -2.90 -2.16
CA ARG A 106 9.98 -3.77 -3.34
C ARG A 106 9.26 -5.10 -3.20
N GLU A 107 9.20 -5.63 -1.99
CA GLU A 107 8.54 -6.90 -1.70
C GLU A 107 7.04 -6.86 -2.01
N ASN A 108 6.47 -5.66 -2.03
CA ASN A 108 5.03 -5.47 -2.29
C ASN A 108 4.75 -5.23 -3.77
N TYR A 109 5.32 -6.08 -4.62
CA TYR A 109 5.14 -6.02 -6.06
C TYR A 109 4.30 -7.20 -6.55
N ILE A 110 3.27 -6.88 -7.34
CA ILE A 110 2.45 -7.88 -8.01
C ILE A 110 2.88 -7.90 -9.49
N PRO A 111 3.49 -8.98 -9.99
CA PRO A 111 3.96 -9.06 -11.38
C PRO A 111 2.80 -9.29 -12.37
N LEU A 112 1.77 -8.49 -12.27
CA LEU A 112 0.60 -8.48 -13.13
C LEU A 112 0.17 -7.03 -13.37
N ASN A 113 -0.58 -6.82 -14.43
CA ASN A 113 -1.21 -5.53 -14.71
C ASN A 113 -2.56 -5.47 -14.00
N VAL A 114 -2.60 -4.82 -12.83
CA VAL A 114 -3.83 -4.66 -12.05
C VAL A 114 -4.63 -3.49 -12.63
N THR A 115 -5.68 -3.79 -13.38
CA THR A 115 -6.46 -2.79 -14.10
C THR A 115 -7.53 -2.11 -13.24
N ALA A 116 -7.86 -2.68 -12.09
CA ALA A 116 -8.83 -2.11 -11.16
C ALA A 116 -8.25 -0.92 -10.39
N GLY A 117 -9.12 -0.10 -9.82
CA GLY A 117 -8.74 1.02 -8.98
C GLY A 117 -8.45 2.30 -9.76
N VAL A 118 -7.91 3.29 -9.06
CA VAL A 118 -7.64 4.61 -9.61
C VAL A 118 -6.58 4.55 -10.72
N LYS A 119 -6.73 5.40 -11.72
CA LYS A 119 -5.76 5.56 -12.80
C LYS A 119 -4.88 6.78 -12.56
N SER A 120 -3.88 6.94 -13.39
CA SER A 120 -2.97 8.07 -13.27
C SER A 120 -3.71 9.40 -13.45
N PHE A 121 -3.37 10.37 -12.59
CA PHE A 121 -3.82 11.75 -12.73
C PHE A 121 -3.13 12.46 -13.89
N LYS A 122 -1.87 12.05 -14.19
CA LYS A 122 -1.07 12.63 -15.27
C LYS A 122 -0.98 11.65 -16.42
N ASN A 123 -0.86 12.17 -17.65
CA ASN A 123 -0.52 11.34 -18.80
C ASN A 123 0.98 11.07 -18.83
N TYR A 124 1.32 9.84 -19.01
CA TYR A 124 2.72 9.43 -19.16
C TYR A 124 3.09 9.28 -20.63
#